data_a239217496e3498895b16397c1d9ff6e
#
_entry.id   a239217496e3498895b16397c1d9ff6e
#
_cell.length_a   1.000
_cell.length_b   1.000
_cell.length_c   1.000
_cell.angle_alpha   90.00
_cell.angle_beta   90.00
_cell.angle_gamma   90.00
#
_symmetry.space_group_name_H-M   'P 1'
#
loop_
_entity.id
_entity.type
_entity.pdbx_description
1 polymer ?
#
loop_
_entity_poly.entity_id
_entity_poly.type
_entity_poly.pdbx_seq_one_letter_code
_entity_poly.pdbx_strand_id
1 'polypeptide(L)'
;TLPVTGGNVKLQWKPDFGARWAALDVDFEMYGKDHSTNTPIYDRICEILGGRKPEHFTYELFLDQNGEKISKSKGNGLTIDEWLTYASPESLAYFMYQKPKTAKRMYFDVIPKSVDEYHHHLESLATQDEAAQLANPAWHIHGGKAPKNDMVVSYAMLLNLASVANAEDKDTLWGFIRKYAPEANAQTHPGLDAAAGYAVRYFKDFVKPAKVYRAADEQERAALTDLAARLKVWDRGTNAEDL
;
A
#
# COMPACT_ATOMS: atom_id res chain seq x y z
N THR A 1 2.99 -51.15 -0.23
CA THR A 1 1.70 -50.46 -0.35
C THR A 1 1.35 -49.87 1.00
N LEU A 2 0.99 -48.58 1.00
CA LEU A 2 0.51 -47.87 2.18
C LEU A 2 -0.98 -47.56 1.99
N PRO A 3 -1.80 -47.57 3.07
CA PRO A 3 -3.16 -47.11 3.00
C PRO A 3 -3.19 -45.60 2.65
N VAL A 4 -4.10 -45.18 1.78
CA VAL A 4 -4.22 -43.78 1.36
C VAL A 4 -4.92 -42.87 2.38
N THR A 5 -5.40 -43.47 3.49
CA THR A 5 -6.08 -42.81 4.59
C THR A 5 -5.14 -42.52 5.76
N GLY A 6 -5.58 -41.74 6.75
CA GLY A 6 -4.83 -41.49 7.98
C GLY A 6 -3.58 -40.63 7.79
N GLY A 7 -3.53 -39.79 6.77
CA GLY A 7 -2.40 -38.89 6.52
C GLY A 7 -1.15 -39.57 5.91
N ASN A 8 -1.24 -40.82 5.48
CA ASN A 8 -0.10 -41.55 4.91
C ASN A 8 0.27 -41.12 3.50
N VAL A 9 -0.63 -40.45 2.79
CA VAL A 9 -0.45 -40.02 1.38
C VAL A 9 -0.88 -38.58 1.23
N LYS A 10 -0.05 -37.80 0.56
CA LYS A 10 -0.37 -36.44 0.11
C LYS A 10 -0.51 -36.43 -1.41
N LEU A 11 -1.60 -35.89 -1.91
CA LEU A 11 -1.77 -35.66 -3.33
C LEU A 11 -0.69 -34.66 -3.84
N GLN A 12 -0.23 -34.89 -5.07
CA GLN A 12 0.45 -33.83 -5.81
C GLN A 12 -0.52 -32.68 -6.03
N TRP A 13 0.00 -31.46 -6.13
CA TRP A 13 -0.82 -30.25 -6.21
C TRP A 13 -1.80 -30.21 -7.40
N LYS A 14 -1.48 -30.84 -8.56
CA LYS A 14 -2.40 -30.89 -9.71
C LYS A 14 -3.70 -31.66 -9.40
N PRO A 15 -3.66 -32.92 -8.96
CA PRO A 15 -4.89 -33.60 -8.53
C PRO A 15 -5.54 -32.97 -7.29
N ASP A 16 -4.76 -32.35 -6.39
CA ASP A 16 -5.27 -31.67 -5.21
C ASP A 16 -6.19 -30.49 -5.57
N PHE A 17 -5.82 -29.67 -6.57
CA PHE A 17 -6.69 -28.58 -7.04
C PHE A 17 -8.03 -29.09 -7.56
N GLY A 18 -8.04 -30.02 -8.53
CA GLY A 18 -9.26 -30.55 -9.09
C GLY A 18 -10.12 -31.28 -8.06
N ALA A 19 -9.48 -32.02 -7.13
CA ALA A 19 -10.20 -32.71 -6.05
C ALA A 19 -10.86 -31.73 -5.06
N ARG A 20 -10.20 -30.65 -4.71
CA ARG A 20 -10.78 -29.60 -3.85
C ARG A 20 -11.97 -28.91 -4.52
N TRP A 21 -11.84 -28.57 -5.79
CA TRP A 21 -12.95 -27.95 -6.53
C TRP A 21 -14.19 -28.85 -6.56
N ALA A 22 -14.01 -30.14 -6.83
CA ALA A 22 -15.11 -31.10 -6.79
C ALA A 22 -15.69 -31.28 -5.39
N ALA A 23 -14.83 -31.39 -4.35
CA ALA A 23 -15.26 -31.64 -2.99
C ALA A 23 -15.94 -30.45 -2.31
N LEU A 24 -15.58 -29.23 -2.69
CA LEU A 24 -16.08 -27.98 -2.10
C LEU A 24 -17.11 -27.28 -2.98
N ASP A 25 -17.43 -27.86 -4.14
CA ASP A 25 -18.37 -27.27 -5.14
C ASP A 25 -18.02 -25.81 -5.47
N VAL A 26 -16.76 -25.60 -5.87
CA VAL A 26 -16.20 -24.25 -6.11
C VAL A 26 -16.78 -23.67 -7.38
N ASP A 27 -17.42 -22.50 -7.29
CA ASP A 27 -17.97 -21.77 -8.43
C ASP A 27 -16.95 -20.91 -9.17
N PHE A 28 -15.99 -20.33 -8.45
CA PHE A 28 -15.03 -19.39 -8.99
C PHE A 28 -13.65 -19.57 -8.38
N GLU A 29 -12.63 -19.64 -9.23
CA GLU A 29 -11.23 -19.77 -8.80
C GLU A 29 -10.36 -18.68 -9.41
N MET A 30 -9.68 -17.93 -8.55
CA MET A 30 -8.72 -16.91 -8.93
C MET A 30 -7.30 -17.42 -8.69
N TYR A 31 -6.46 -17.43 -9.73
CA TYR A 31 -5.08 -17.91 -9.61
C TYR A 31 -4.09 -17.08 -10.42
N GLY A 32 -2.82 -17.15 -9.99
CA GLY A 32 -1.71 -16.54 -10.72
C GLY A 32 -1.45 -17.24 -12.05
N LYS A 33 -0.96 -16.52 -13.01
CA LYS A 33 -0.60 -16.96 -14.37
C LYS A 33 0.25 -18.25 -14.41
N ASP A 34 0.97 -18.57 -13.35
CA ASP A 34 1.76 -19.82 -13.21
C ASP A 34 0.93 -21.07 -13.36
N HIS A 35 -0.35 -21.00 -13.02
CA HIS A 35 -1.28 -22.12 -13.05
C HIS A 35 -1.95 -22.31 -14.42
N SER A 36 -1.93 -21.30 -15.29
CA SER A 36 -2.70 -21.27 -16.55
C SER A 36 -2.45 -22.47 -17.44
N THR A 37 -1.21 -22.96 -17.52
CA THR A 37 -0.85 -24.14 -18.34
C THR A 37 -1.36 -25.45 -17.77
N ASN A 38 -1.67 -25.48 -16.48
CA ASN A 38 -2.13 -26.68 -15.77
C ASN A 38 -3.64 -26.70 -15.50
N THR A 39 -4.32 -25.56 -15.63
CA THR A 39 -5.76 -25.44 -15.37
C THR A 39 -6.60 -26.45 -16.13
N PRO A 40 -6.37 -26.75 -17.44
CA PRO A 40 -7.13 -27.77 -18.13
C PRO A 40 -7.02 -29.17 -17.48
N ILE A 41 -5.90 -29.46 -16.81
CA ILE A 41 -5.70 -30.72 -16.07
C ILE A 41 -6.55 -30.70 -14.79
N TYR A 42 -6.59 -29.58 -14.07
CA TYR A 42 -7.40 -29.44 -12.85
C TYR A 42 -8.88 -29.55 -13.16
N ASP A 43 -9.33 -28.87 -14.22
CA ASP A 43 -10.70 -28.96 -14.72
C ASP A 43 -11.10 -30.41 -15.00
N ARG A 44 -10.27 -31.11 -15.75
CA ARG A 44 -10.52 -32.50 -16.08
C ARG A 44 -10.58 -33.42 -14.86
N ILE A 45 -9.72 -33.20 -13.86
CA ILE A 45 -9.75 -33.95 -12.60
C ILE A 45 -11.04 -33.66 -11.84
N CYS A 46 -11.46 -32.39 -11.76
CA CYS A 46 -12.70 -31.99 -11.11
C CYS A 46 -13.92 -32.70 -11.76
N GLU A 47 -14.00 -32.68 -13.09
CA GLU A 47 -15.07 -33.35 -13.86
C GLU A 47 -15.06 -34.88 -13.65
N ILE A 48 -13.90 -35.54 -13.66
CA ILE A 48 -13.78 -37.00 -13.43
C ILE A 48 -14.28 -37.37 -12.03
N LEU A 49 -14.10 -36.49 -11.04
CA LEU A 49 -14.57 -36.68 -9.67
C LEU A 49 -16.06 -36.31 -9.50
N GLY A 50 -16.74 -35.95 -10.58
CA GLY A 50 -18.17 -35.62 -10.58
C GLY A 50 -18.49 -34.17 -10.19
N GLY A 51 -17.48 -33.32 -10.06
CA GLY A 51 -17.65 -31.89 -9.81
C GLY A 51 -17.86 -31.10 -11.10
N ARG A 52 -18.30 -29.85 -10.93
CA ARG A 52 -18.37 -28.84 -11.99
C ARG A 52 -17.08 -28.02 -11.92
N LYS A 53 -16.41 -27.82 -13.07
CA LYS A 53 -15.24 -26.94 -13.10
C LYS A 53 -15.67 -25.50 -12.76
N PRO A 54 -14.87 -24.75 -11.98
CA PRO A 54 -15.16 -23.35 -11.66
C PRO A 54 -14.95 -22.42 -12.85
N GLU A 55 -15.54 -21.24 -12.79
CA GLU A 55 -15.14 -20.12 -13.61
C GLU A 55 -13.76 -19.61 -13.15
N HIS A 56 -12.92 -19.22 -14.12
CA HIS A 56 -11.53 -18.89 -13.85
C HIS A 56 -11.21 -17.43 -14.05
N PHE A 57 -10.45 -16.87 -13.12
CA PHE A 57 -9.82 -15.57 -13.29
C PHE A 57 -8.31 -15.66 -13.07
N THR A 58 -7.55 -15.36 -14.11
CA THR A 58 -6.09 -15.36 -14.05
C THR A 58 -5.55 -13.96 -13.83
N TYR A 59 -4.71 -13.79 -12.81
CA TYR A 59 -3.99 -12.54 -12.57
C TYR A 59 -2.50 -12.68 -12.89
N GLU A 60 -1.88 -11.54 -13.21
CA GLU A 60 -0.45 -11.46 -13.53
C GLU A 60 0.43 -11.53 -12.28
N LEU A 61 1.71 -11.77 -12.52
CA LEU A 61 2.72 -11.87 -11.46
C LEU A 61 3.06 -10.51 -10.88
N PHE A 62 3.48 -10.52 -9.62
CA PHE A 62 4.14 -9.39 -9.00
C PHE A 62 5.65 -9.49 -9.23
N LEU A 63 6.26 -8.34 -9.50
CA LEU A 63 7.68 -8.20 -9.80
C LEU A 63 8.36 -7.43 -8.66
N ASP A 64 9.61 -7.73 -8.41
CA ASP A 64 10.43 -6.99 -7.45
C ASP A 64 10.88 -5.62 -8.01
N GLN A 65 11.74 -4.93 -7.28
CA GLN A 65 12.29 -3.63 -7.68
C GLN A 65 13.04 -3.65 -9.01
N ASN A 66 13.59 -4.80 -9.40
CA ASN A 66 14.38 -4.99 -10.63
C ASN A 66 13.52 -5.50 -11.79
N GLY A 67 12.22 -5.73 -11.59
CA GLY A 67 11.32 -6.32 -12.57
C GLY A 67 11.42 -7.84 -12.67
N GLU A 68 12.06 -8.51 -11.70
CA GLU A 68 12.11 -9.96 -11.61
C GLU A 68 10.90 -10.51 -10.83
N LYS A 69 10.53 -11.76 -11.14
CA LYS A 69 9.46 -12.45 -10.43
C LYS A 69 9.76 -12.54 -8.94
N ILE A 70 8.81 -12.11 -8.10
CA ILE A 70 8.87 -12.29 -6.65
C ILE A 70 8.78 -13.79 -6.32
N SER A 71 9.65 -14.24 -5.43
CA SER A 71 9.68 -15.62 -4.96
C SER A 71 10.06 -15.69 -3.48
N LYS A 72 9.35 -16.54 -2.72
CA LYS A 72 9.63 -16.75 -1.29
C LYS A 72 11.06 -17.21 -1.03
N SER A 73 11.63 -18.02 -1.90
CA SER A 73 12.99 -18.53 -1.75
C SER A 73 14.07 -17.45 -1.95
N LYS A 74 13.78 -16.43 -2.75
CA LYS A 74 14.68 -15.28 -2.96
C LYS A 74 14.53 -14.21 -1.89
N GLY A 75 13.39 -14.17 -1.17
CA GLY A 75 13.09 -13.12 -0.19
C GLY A 75 13.01 -11.71 -0.78
N ASN A 76 12.73 -11.60 -2.10
CA ASN A 76 12.74 -10.34 -2.84
C ASN A 76 11.35 -9.69 -2.96
N GLY A 77 10.39 -10.14 -2.17
CA GLY A 77 9.02 -9.62 -2.18
C GLY A 77 8.75 -8.69 -1.02
N LEU A 78 7.83 -7.76 -1.23
CA LEU A 78 7.23 -6.97 -0.16
C LEU A 78 6.12 -7.80 0.50
N THR A 79 6.21 -7.99 1.80
CA THR A 79 5.20 -8.71 2.59
C THR A 79 4.01 -7.80 2.92
N ILE A 80 2.89 -8.40 3.33
CA ILE A 80 1.72 -7.65 3.81
C ILE A 80 2.09 -6.81 5.04
N ASP A 81 2.79 -7.38 6.01
CA ASP A 81 3.19 -6.69 7.24
C ASP A 81 4.10 -5.50 6.97
N GLU A 82 5.03 -5.64 6.01
CA GLU A 82 5.86 -4.53 5.57
C GLU A 82 5.02 -3.41 4.91
N TRP A 83 4.05 -3.75 4.05
CA TRP A 83 3.15 -2.74 3.49
C TRP A 83 2.39 -2.01 4.60
N LEU A 84 1.78 -2.75 5.53
CA LEU A 84 0.97 -2.20 6.63
C LEU A 84 1.79 -1.36 7.62
N THR A 85 3.11 -1.46 7.59
CA THR A 85 3.99 -0.56 8.34
C THR A 85 3.91 0.88 7.81
N TYR A 86 3.67 1.07 6.50
CA TYR A 86 3.75 2.36 5.82
C TYR A 86 2.45 2.83 5.18
N ALA A 87 1.40 2.00 5.18
CA ALA A 87 0.13 2.34 4.55
C ALA A 87 -1.03 1.48 5.09
N SER A 88 -2.25 1.89 4.77
CA SER A 88 -3.47 1.19 5.19
C SER A 88 -3.71 -0.11 4.41
N PRO A 89 -4.47 -1.07 4.96
CA PRO A 89 -4.87 -2.28 4.24
C PRO A 89 -5.72 -1.98 3.00
N GLU A 90 -6.51 -0.90 3.02
CA GLU A 90 -7.33 -0.49 1.87
C GLU A 90 -6.46 -0.04 0.69
N SER A 91 -5.35 0.64 0.96
CA SER A 91 -4.39 1.03 -0.08
C SER A 91 -3.70 -0.19 -0.71
N LEU A 92 -3.44 -1.24 0.07
CA LEU A 92 -2.95 -2.51 -0.44
C LEU A 92 -4.02 -3.22 -1.28
N ALA A 93 -5.26 -3.28 -0.78
CA ALA A 93 -6.37 -3.86 -1.52
C ALA A 93 -6.59 -3.13 -2.86
N TYR A 94 -6.50 -1.79 -2.85
CA TYR A 94 -6.53 -0.99 -4.08
C TYR A 94 -5.40 -1.39 -5.04
N PHE A 95 -4.16 -1.45 -4.57
CA PHE A 95 -3.02 -1.87 -5.38
C PHE A 95 -3.22 -3.26 -5.99
N MET A 96 -3.74 -4.21 -5.21
CA MET A 96 -4.01 -5.58 -5.68
C MET A 96 -5.14 -5.63 -6.72
N TYR A 97 -6.23 -4.90 -6.48
CA TYR A 97 -7.41 -4.86 -7.35
C TYR A 97 -7.14 -4.16 -8.69
N GLN A 98 -6.30 -3.13 -8.69
CA GLN A 98 -6.00 -2.34 -9.88
C GLN A 98 -5.30 -3.18 -10.95
N LYS A 99 -5.84 -3.20 -12.19
CA LYS A 99 -5.23 -3.85 -13.37
C LYS A 99 -4.66 -5.26 -13.09
N PRO A 100 -5.47 -6.21 -12.62
CA PRO A 100 -4.98 -7.52 -12.19
C PRO A 100 -4.35 -8.35 -13.33
N LYS A 101 -4.68 -8.06 -14.59
CA LYS A 101 -4.12 -8.72 -15.79
C LYS A 101 -2.81 -8.10 -16.29
N THR A 102 -2.21 -7.18 -15.53
CA THR A 102 -0.95 -6.52 -15.86
C THR A 102 0.08 -6.82 -14.79
N ALA A 103 1.26 -7.27 -15.17
CA ALA A 103 2.37 -7.47 -14.24
C ALA A 103 2.72 -6.14 -13.56
N LYS A 104 2.82 -6.16 -12.23
CA LYS A 104 3.06 -4.96 -11.43
C LYS A 104 4.29 -5.14 -10.57
N ARG A 105 5.09 -4.10 -10.52
CA ARG A 105 6.19 -4.03 -9.55
C ARG A 105 5.60 -3.76 -8.17
N MET A 106 5.94 -4.60 -7.19
CA MET A 106 5.52 -4.51 -5.81
C MET A 106 6.75 -4.30 -4.93
N TYR A 107 7.08 -3.05 -4.70
CA TYR A 107 8.19 -2.61 -3.87
C TYR A 107 7.79 -1.36 -3.09
N PHE A 108 8.56 -0.94 -2.11
CA PHE A 108 8.20 0.17 -1.21
C PHE A 108 7.87 1.48 -1.92
N ASP A 109 8.52 1.75 -3.05
CA ASP A 109 8.34 2.99 -3.82
C ASP A 109 6.95 3.15 -4.47
N VAL A 110 6.18 2.06 -4.60
CA VAL A 110 4.81 2.15 -5.13
C VAL A 110 3.77 2.53 -4.07
N ILE A 111 4.11 2.41 -2.78
CA ILE A 111 3.20 2.66 -1.66
C ILE A 111 2.63 4.09 -1.68
N PRO A 112 3.44 5.16 -1.75
CA PRO A 112 2.92 6.51 -1.71
C PRO A 112 1.88 6.80 -2.80
N LYS A 113 2.17 6.36 -4.00
CA LYS A 113 1.26 6.52 -5.14
C LYS A 113 -0.02 5.72 -4.95
N SER A 114 0.07 4.49 -4.45
CA SER A 114 -1.11 3.65 -4.22
C SER A 114 -2.04 4.21 -3.14
N VAL A 115 -1.47 4.84 -2.11
CA VAL A 115 -2.25 5.53 -1.08
C VAL A 115 -3.00 6.72 -1.68
N ASP A 116 -2.31 7.58 -2.43
CA ASP A 116 -2.93 8.76 -3.02
C ASP A 116 -4.01 8.39 -4.07
N GLU A 117 -3.75 7.40 -4.91
CA GLU A 117 -4.74 6.89 -5.88
C GLU A 117 -5.97 6.28 -5.19
N TYR A 118 -5.78 5.51 -4.11
CA TYR A 118 -6.89 4.98 -3.34
C TYR A 118 -7.77 6.11 -2.76
N HIS A 119 -7.16 7.11 -2.13
CA HIS A 119 -7.91 8.25 -1.57
C HIS A 119 -8.60 9.09 -2.64
N HIS A 120 -8.01 9.23 -3.83
CA HIS A 120 -8.65 9.88 -4.96
C HIS A 120 -9.91 9.11 -5.41
N HIS A 121 -9.84 7.78 -5.50
CA HIS A 121 -11.01 6.95 -5.81
C HIS A 121 -12.07 7.01 -4.71
N LEU A 122 -11.66 7.02 -3.44
CA LEU A 122 -12.55 7.16 -2.30
C LEU A 122 -13.30 8.49 -2.32
N GLU A 123 -12.61 9.58 -2.61
CA GLU A 123 -13.20 10.92 -2.71
C GLU A 123 -14.22 11.02 -3.86
N SER A 124 -13.88 10.46 -5.00
CA SER A 124 -14.75 10.51 -6.19
C SER A 124 -16.09 9.78 -6.01
N LEU A 125 -16.18 8.79 -5.11
CA LEU A 125 -17.43 8.07 -4.82
C LEU A 125 -18.58 8.98 -4.40
N ALA A 126 -18.27 10.09 -3.70
CA ALA A 126 -19.29 11.02 -3.20
C ALA A 126 -20.10 11.72 -4.30
N THR A 127 -19.55 11.79 -5.51
CA THR A 127 -20.13 12.52 -6.65
C THR A 127 -20.50 11.61 -7.83
N GLN A 128 -20.18 10.32 -7.76
CA GLN A 128 -20.42 9.34 -8.81
C GLN A 128 -21.87 8.81 -8.78
N ASP A 129 -22.43 8.57 -9.96
CA ASP A 129 -23.67 7.80 -10.11
C ASP A 129 -23.43 6.30 -9.84
N GLU A 130 -24.49 5.52 -9.76
CA GLU A 130 -24.43 4.09 -9.44
C GLU A 130 -23.52 3.30 -10.40
N ALA A 131 -23.56 3.57 -11.69
CA ALA A 131 -22.74 2.87 -12.69
C ALA A 131 -21.26 3.20 -12.51
N ALA A 132 -20.92 4.47 -12.22
CA ALA A 132 -19.56 4.90 -11.94
C ALA A 132 -19.04 4.38 -10.59
N GLN A 133 -19.93 4.29 -9.57
CA GLN A 133 -19.58 3.67 -8.28
C GLN A 133 -19.25 2.19 -8.44
N LEU A 134 -20.03 1.43 -9.20
CA LEU A 134 -19.76 0.02 -9.50
C LEU A 134 -18.46 -0.20 -10.29
N ALA A 135 -18.01 0.80 -11.04
CA ALA A 135 -16.71 0.78 -11.73
C ALA A 135 -15.55 1.24 -10.85
N ASN A 136 -15.83 1.81 -9.68
CA ASN A 136 -14.81 2.38 -8.79
C ASN A 136 -14.23 1.31 -7.84
N PRO A 137 -12.90 1.09 -7.83
CA PRO A 137 -12.28 0.12 -6.94
C PRO A 137 -12.59 0.32 -5.45
N ALA A 138 -12.67 1.56 -4.98
CA ALA A 138 -12.92 1.86 -3.58
C ALA A 138 -14.32 1.38 -3.13
N TRP A 139 -15.32 1.38 -4.03
CA TRP A 139 -16.64 0.83 -3.74
C TRP A 139 -16.57 -0.66 -3.38
N HIS A 140 -15.83 -1.44 -4.17
CA HIS A 140 -15.66 -2.88 -3.95
C HIS A 140 -14.83 -3.20 -2.71
N ILE A 141 -13.75 -2.45 -2.47
CA ILE A 141 -12.90 -2.60 -1.28
C ILE A 141 -13.72 -2.47 0.01
N HIS A 142 -14.70 -1.58 0.00
CA HIS A 142 -15.57 -1.32 1.15
C HIS A 142 -16.93 -2.04 1.10
N GLY A 143 -17.15 -2.94 0.14
CA GLY A 143 -18.42 -3.66 0.01
C GLY A 143 -19.63 -2.72 -0.15
N GLY A 144 -19.47 -1.62 -0.87
CA GLY A 144 -20.52 -0.63 -1.12
C GLY A 144 -20.76 0.37 0.03
N LYS A 145 -20.00 0.32 1.11
CA LYS A 145 -20.14 1.19 2.30
C LYS A 145 -18.85 1.94 2.60
N ALA A 146 -18.36 2.67 1.60
CA ALA A 146 -17.12 3.42 1.72
C ALA A 146 -17.23 4.54 2.78
N PRO A 147 -16.20 4.75 3.62
CA PRO A 147 -16.14 5.86 4.56
C PRO A 147 -15.97 7.18 3.79
N LYS A 148 -16.27 8.28 4.47
CA LYS A 148 -15.91 9.60 3.96
C LYS A 148 -14.38 9.74 3.91
N ASN A 149 -13.85 10.26 2.80
CA ASN A 149 -12.45 10.62 2.73
C ASN A 149 -12.17 11.83 3.64
N ASP A 150 -11.21 11.69 4.53
CA ASP A 150 -10.76 12.73 5.46
C ASP A 150 -9.32 13.20 5.19
N MET A 151 -8.74 12.77 4.07
CA MET A 151 -7.41 13.21 3.62
C MET A 151 -7.51 14.60 2.99
N VAL A 152 -7.16 15.64 3.75
CA VAL A 152 -7.13 17.02 3.27
C VAL A 152 -5.79 17.42 2.65
N VAL A 153 -4.77 16.56 2.78
CA VAL A 153 -3.48 16.64 2.09
C VAL A 153 -3.10 15.25 1.60
N SER A 154 -2.43 15.18 0.45
CA SER A 154 -2.01 13.89 -0.12
C SER A 154 -0.91 13.22 0.70
N TYR A 155 -0.75 11.90 0.56
CA TYR A 155 0.33 11.18 1.19
C TYR A 155 1.71 11.64 0.69
N ALA A 156 1.82 11.94 -0.60
CA ALA A 156 3.02 12.53 -1.17
C ALA A 156 3.35 13.88 -0.52
N MET A 157 2.34 14.71 -0.21
CA MET A 157 2.53 15.96 0.52
C MET A 157 3.00 15.70 1.96
N LEU A 158 2.44 14.71 2.65
CA LEU A 158 2.90 14.32 4.01
C LEU A 158 4.37 13.92 4.00
N LEU A 159 4.82 13.14 3.00
CA LEU A 159 6.22 12.75 2.85
C LEU A 159 7.13 13.95 2.58
N ASN A 160 6.68 14.88 1.74
CA ASN A 160 7.41 16.13 1.49
C ASN A 160 7.55 16.96 2.77
N LEU A 161 6.47 17.14 3.52
CA LEU A 161 6.48 17.88 4.79
C LEU A 161 7.39 17.19 5.81
N ALA A 162 7.29 15.85 5.96
CA ALA A 162 8.18 15.09 6.83
C ALA A 162 9.65 15.25 6.44
N SER A 163 9.93 15.27 5.13
CA SER A 163 11.29 15.45 4.61
C SER A 163 11.83 16.84 4.87
N VAL A 164 11.07 17.90 4.58
CA VAL A 164 11.49 19.31 4.76
C VAL A 164 11.66 19.64 6.24
N ALA A 165 10.70 19.23 7.08
CA ALA A 165 10.72 19.45 8.52
C ALA A 165 11.68 18.52 9.27
N ASN A 166 12.24 17.50 8.60
CA ASN A 166 12.93 16.38 9.23
C ASN A 166 12.12 15.77 10.39
N ALA A 167 10.80 15.59 10.15
CA ALA A 167 9.84 15.19 11.19
C ALA A 167 10.01 13.71 11.54
N GLU A 168 10.48 13.44 12.74
CA GLU A 168 10.68 12.08 13.27
C GLU A 168 9.52 11.58 14.13
N ASP A 169 8.53 12.42 14.36
CA ASP A 169 7.29 12.12 15.09
C ASP A 169 6.08 12.80 14.46
N LYS A 170 4.89 12.31 14.84
CA LYS A 170 3.62 12.84 14.30
C LYS A 170 3.34 14.28 14.75
N ASP A 171 3.70 14.65 15.96
CA ASP A 171 3.37 15.97 16.50
C ASP A 171 4.10 17.06 15.72
N THR A 172 5.37 16.82 15.42
CA THR A 172 6.15 17.69 14.53
C THR A 172 5.50 17.80 13.15
N LEU A 173 5.09 16.67 12.55
CA LEU A 173 4.45 16.69 11.24
C LEU A 173 3.10 17.41 11.27
N TRP A 174 2.29 17.21 12.33
CA TRP A 174 1.02 17.91 12.52
C TRP A 174 1.19 19.43 12.64
N GLY A 175 2.31 19.90 13.21
CA GLY A 175 2.65 21.34 13.23
C GLY A 175 2.74 21.96 11.83
N PHE A 176 3.20 21.18 10.85
CA PHE A 176 3.26 21.60 9.44
C PHE A 176 1.93 21.36 8.71
N ILE A 177 1.23 20.26 8.97
CA ILE A 177 -0.10 19.98 8.37
C ILE A 177 -1.08 21.11 8.65
N ARG A 178 -1.13 21.64 9.87
CA ARG A 178 -2.01 22.74 10.28
C ARG A 178 -1.80 24.04 9.49
N LYS A 179 -0.64 24.24 8.87
CA LYS A 179 -0.41 25.40 7.98
C LYS A 179 -1.19 25.30 6.68
N TYR A 180 -1.51 24.09 6.22
CA TYR A 180 -2.25 23.82 4.98
C TYR A 180 -3.72 23.49 5.27
N ALA A 181 -4.01 22.94 6.43
CA ALA A 181 -5.34 22.54 6.86
C ALA A 181 -5.57 22.93 8.34
N PRO A 182 -5.80 24.22 8.63
CA PRO A 182 -5.89 24.74 10.02
C PRO A 182 -6.98 24.08 10.86
N GLU A 183 -8.10 23.69 10.23
CA GLU A 183 -9.24 23.06 10.89
C GLU A 183 -9.08 21.57 11.15
N ALA A 184 -8.04 20.94 10.55
CA ALA A 184 -7.82 19.51 10.68
C ALA A 184 -7.10 19.18 11.99
N ASN A 185 -7.53 18.08 12.62
CA ASN A 185 -6.86 17.50 13.78
C ASN A 185 -7.08 15.99 13.84
N ALA A 186 -6.32 15.30 14.69
CA ALA A 186 -6.35 13.83 14.79
C ALA A 186 -7.73 13.24 15.13
N GLN A 187 -8.59 14.00 15.83
CA GLN A 187 -9.93 13.55 16.22
C GLN A 187 -10.94 13.67 15.08
N THR A 188 -10.86 14.74 14.31
CA THR A 188 -11.78 15.00 13.18
C THR A 188 -11.32 14.35 11.90
N HIS A 189 -10.02 14.02 11.76
CA HIS A 189 -9.39 13.43 10.59
C HIS A 189 -8.53 12.21 10.98
N PRO A 190 -9.15 11.12 11.47
CA PRO A 190 -8.40 9.94 11.93
C PRO A 190 -7.62 9.23 10.81
N GLY A 191 -8.11 9.24 9.58
CA GLY A 191 -7.39 8.71 8.40
C GLY A 191 -6.15 9.52 8.10
N LEU A 192 -6.24 10.86 8.14
CA LEU A 192 -5.07 11.73 8.00
C LEU A 192 -4.05 11.52 9.14
N ASP A 193 -4.53 11.32 10.38
CA ASP A 193 -3.64 11.03 11.53
C ASP A 193 -2.89 9.70 11.36
N ALA A 194 -3.58 8.67 10.88
CA ALA A 194 -2.96 7.39 10.55
C ALA A 194 -1.93 7.55 9.44
N ALA A 195 -2.29 8.28 8.36
CA ALA A 195 -1.40 8.56 7.23
C ALA A 195 -0.16 9.37 7.65
N ALA A 196 -0.29 10.32 8.56
CA ALA A 196 0.84 11.05 9.13
C ALA A 196 1.81 10.11 9.86
N GLY A 197 1.27 9.15 10.64
CA GLY A 197 2.08 8.12 11.29
C GLY A 197 2.83 7.22 10.30
N TYR A 198 2.16 6.82 9.21
CA TYR A 198 2.78 6.05 8.12
C TYR A 198 3.87 6.87 7.41
N ALA A 199 3.60 8.14 7.10
CA ALA A 199 4.57 9.02 6.43
C ALA A 199 5.84 9.24 7.26
N VAL A 200 5.71 9.41 8.58
CA VAL A 200 6.86 9.52 9.48
C VAL A 200 7.71 8.25 9.45
N ARG A 201 7.09 7.06 9.51
CA ARG A 201 7.84 5.79 9.42
C ARG A 201 8.54 5.65 8.07
N TYR A 202 7.81 5.89 6.97
CA TYR A 202 8.39 5.84 5.62
C TYR A 202 9.55 6.82 5.46
N PHE A 203 9.40 8.05 5.98
CA PHE A 203 10.48 9.03 6.00
C PHE A 203 11.72 8.54 6.74
N LYS A 204 11.55 7.99 7.94
CA LYS A 204 12.66 7.49 8.78
C LYS A 204 13.42 6.35 8.11
N ASP A 205 12.71 5.44 7.47
CA ASP A 205 13.28 4.19 6.98
C ASP A 205 13.83 4.31 5.55
N PHE A 206 13.25 5.17 4.71
CA PHE A 206 13.63 5.26 3.29
C PHE A 206 14.17 6.63 2.88
N VAL A 207 13.55 7.72 3.35
CA VAL A 207 13.90 9.07 2.86
C VAL A 207 15.11 9.62 3.63
N LYS A 208 15.07 9.56 4.96
CA LYS A 208 16.12 10.10 5.81
C LYS A 208 17.50 9.46 5.56
N PRO A 209 17.62 8.12 5.47
CA PRO A 209 18.91 7.48 5.18
C PRO A 209 19.46 7.79 3.79
N ALA A 210 18.58 8.07 2.82
CA ALA A 210 18.95 8.40 1.45
C ALA A 210 19.35 9.89 1.26
N LYS A 211 19.13 10.74 2.27
CA LYS A 211 19.50 12.16 2.18
C LYS A 211 21.02 12.32 2.12
N VAL A 212 21.47 12.98 1.07
CA VAL A 212 22.89 13.38 0.92
C VAL A 212 22.99 14.87 1.22
N TYR A 213 23.73 15.19 2.27
CA TYR A 213 24.00 16.56 2.65
C TYR A 213 25.37 16.99 2.12
N ARG A 214 25.40 18.08 1.37
CA ARG A 214 26.67 18.72 1.04
C ARG A 214 27.18 19.54 2.23
N ALA A 215 28.48 19.68 2.37
CA ALA A 215 29.05 20.60 3.33
C ALA A 215 28.71 22.04 2.95
N ALA A 216 28.34 22.84 3.94
CA ALA A 216 28.13 24.29 3.76
C ALA A 216 29.45 24.95 3.38
N ASP A 217 29.39 25.86 2.40
CA ASP A 217 30.53 26.73 2.09
C ASP A 217 30.78 27.76 3.23
N GLU A 218 31.78 28.60 3.10
CA GLU A 218 32.18 29.53 4.15
C GLU A 218 31.13 30.61 4.45
N GLN A 219 30.42 31.10 3.40
CA GLN A 219 29.35 32.08 3.54
C GLN A 219 28.10 31.45 4.16
N GLU A 220 27.71 30.27 3.69
CA GLU A 220 26.59 29.52 4.23
C GLU A 220 26.81 29.14 5.70
N ARG A 221 28.02 28.73 6.06
CA ARG A 221 28.38 28.42 7.43
C ARG A 221 28.30 29.64 8.36
N ALA A 222 28.76 30.81 7.88
CA ALA A 222 28.61 32.06 8.60
C ALA A 222 27.14 32.43 8.83
N ALA A 223 26.31 32.34 7.76
CA ALA A 223 24.86 32.61 7.82
C ALA A 223 24.15 31.63 8.77
N LEU A 224 24.43 30.34 8.69
CA LEU A 224 23.83 29.31 9.57
C LEU A 224 24.25 29.52 11.04
N THR A 225 25.48 29.98 11.29
CA THR A 225 25.96 30.28 12.64
C THR A 225 25.26 31.51 13.23
N ASP A 226 25.08 32.56 12.43
CA ASP A 226 24.32 33.75 12.81
C ASP A 226 22.85 33.42 13.09
N LEU A 227 22.20 32.69 12.19
CA LEU A 227 20.82 32.23 12.38
C LEU A 227 20.69 31.38 13.65
N ALA A 228 21.59 30.45 13.89
CA ALA A 228 21.58 29.62 15.11
C ALA A 228 21.74 30.46 16.39
N ALA A 229 22.53 31.53 16.34
CA ALA A 229 22.68 32.45 17.47
C ALA A 229 21.39 33.25 17.73
N ARG A 230 20.73 33.73 16.67
CA ARG A 230 19.45 34.47 16.75
C ARG A 230 18.34 33.57 17.27
N LEU A 231 18.24 32.34 16.77
CA LEU A 231 17.24 31.36 17.22
C LEU A 231 17.35 31.00 18.71
N LYS A 232 18.56 31.07 19.31
CA LYS A 232 18.72 30.78 20.74
C LYS A 232 18.10 31.83 21.64
N VAL A 233 18.07 33.08 21.19
CA VAL A 233 17.55 34.21 21.97
C VAL A 233 16.16 34.66 21.49
N TRP A 234 15.63 34.00 20.42
CA TRP A 234 14.32 34.34 19.87
C TRP A 234 13.19 33.88 20.77
N ASP A 235 12.33 34.82 21.11
CA ASP A 235 11.08 34.51 21.82
C ASP A 235 10.02 34.06 20.79
N ARG A 236 9.53 32.84 20.95
CA ARG A 236 8.50 32.24 20.07
C ARG A 236 7.19 33.03 20.02
N GLY A 237 6.99 34.04 20.89
CA GLY A 237 5.89 34.97 20.86
C GLY A 237 6.09 36.17 19.92
N THR A 238 7.31 36.37 19.40
CA THR A 238 7.61 37.45 18.43
C THR A 238 7.43 36.96 16.99
N ASN A 239 7.21 37.92 16.08
CA ASN A 239 7.03 37.60 14.67
C ASN A 239 8.32 37.00 14.07
N ALA A 240 8.18 35.93 13.25
CA ALA A 240 9.32 35.29 12.58
C ALA A 240 10.02 36.21 11.55
N GLU A 241 9.37 37.32 11.14
CA GLU A 241 9.97 38.37 10.27
C GLU A 241 11.06 39.14 10.99
N ASP A 242 11.15 39.09 12.30
CA ASP A 242 12.16 39.77 13.12
C ASP A 242 13.45 38.94 13.30
N LEU A 243 13.54 37.75 12.71
CA LEU A 243 14.71 36.86 12.71
C LEU A 243 15.65 37.21 11.54
#